data_b5a38b714a5fda80505d81b5027c7177
#
_entry.id   b5a38b714a5fda80505d81b5027c7177
#
_cell.length_a   1.000
_cell.length_b   1.000
_cell.length_c   1.000
_cell.angle_alpha   90.00
_cell.angle_beta   90.00
_cell.angle_gamma   90.00
#
_symmetry.space_group_name_H-M   'P 1'
#
loop_
_entity.id
_entity.type
_entity.pdbx_description
1 polymer ?
#
loop_
_entity_poly.entity_id
_entity_poly.type
_entity_poly.pdbx_seq_one_letter_code
_entity_poly.pdbx_strand_id
1 'polypeptide(L)'
;MTINYDQLSEINKTLASFPNAKLQIVTKNRDFKIVKELIDKGYHLFGENKVQEAQDKFKNIIDPNLELHLIGPLQTNKAKLALQLFDCIQSIDRAKLVNEIAKHRTKIAFKTKTFFIQINIGRESQKSGVLPED
;
A
#
# COMPACT_ATOMS: atom_id res chain seq x y z
N MET A 1 -12.39 -17.11 6.79
CA MET A 1 -11.44 -17.34 5.68
C MET A 1 -10.09 -17.67 6.29
N THR A 2 -9.40 -18.62 5.74
CA THR A 2 -8.08 -19.08 6.20
C THR A 2 -7.01 -18.70 5.17
N ILE A 3 -5.77 -18.55 5.66
CA ILE A 3 -4.62 -18.34 4.78
C ILE A 3 -4.27 -19.66 4.09
N ASN A 4 -4.04 -19.62 2.77
CA ASN A 4 -3.53 -20.76 2.02
C ASN A 4 -2.01 -20.82 2.15
N TYR A 5 -1.52 -21.53 3.15
CA TYR A 5 -0.08 -21.63 3.43
C TYR A 5 0.68 -22.43 2.39
N ASP A 6 0.06 -23.40 1.73
CA ASP A 6 0.71 -24.17 0.66
C ASP A 6 1.04 -23.27 -0.52
N GLN A 7 0.08 -22.46 -0.95
CA GLN A 7 0.29 -21.47 -2.01
C GLN A 7 1.32 -20.42 -1.61
N LEU A 8 1.28 -19.94 -0.37
CA LEU A 8 2.24 -18.97 0.14
C LEU A 8 3.66 -19.54 0.16
N SER A 9 3.81 -20.82 0.52
CA SER A 9 5.10 -21.53 0.47
C SER A 9 5.63 -21.64 -0.96
N GLU A 10 4.79 -21.96 -1.93
CA GLU A 10 5.20 -22.03 -3.34
C GLU A 10 5.65 -20.65 -3.89
N ILE A 11 4.95 -19.58 -3.53
CA ILE A 11 5.36 -18.22 -3.88
C ILE A 11 6.74 -17.91 -3.29
N ASN A 12 6.96 -18.21 -2.02
CA ASN A 12 8.25 -17.97 -1.36
C ASN A 12 9.40 -18.77 -1.98
N LYS A 13 9.15 -20.02 -2.38
CA LYS A 13 10.15 -20.82 -3.12
C LYS A 13 10.54 -20.17 -4.43
N THR A 14 9.54 -19.66 -5.18
CA THR A 14 9.79 -18.95 -6.44
C THR A 14 10.60 -17.67 -6.19
N LEU A 15 10.23 -16.88 -5.19
CA LEU A 15 10.90 -15.63 -4.84
C LEU A 15 12.34 -15.82 -4.38
N ALA A 16 12.69 -16.99 -3.82
CA ALA A 16 14.05 -17.28 -3.39
C ALA A 16 15.07 -17.18 -4.54
N SER A 17 14.64 -17.34 -5.79
CA SER A 17 15.47 -17.15 -6.99
C SER A 17 15.60 -15.69 -7.44
N PHE A 18 14.89 -14.77 -6.79
CA PHE A 18 14.84 -13.36 -7.16
C PHE A 18 15.13 -12.47 -5.94
N PRO A 19 16.39 -12.29 -5.54
CA PRO A 19 16.76 -11.67 -4.26
C PRO A 19 16.30 -10.21 -4.11
N ASN A 20 16.02 -9.52 -5.22
CA ASN A 20 15.53 -8.14 -5.23
C ASN A 20 13.99 -8.04 -5.25
N ALA A 21 13.28 -9.15 -5.40
CA ALA A 21 11.82 -9.16 -5.36
C ALA A 21 11.32 -9.30 -3.93
N LYS A 22 10.23 -8.58 -3.60
CA LYS A 22 9.57 -8.66 -2.29
C LYS A 22 8.12 -9.07 -2.48
N LEU A 23 7.61 -9.89 -1.56
CA LEU A 23 6.20 -10.24 -1.51
C LEU A 23 5.43 -9.17 -0.75
N GLN A 24 4.54 -8.48 -1.43
CA GLN A 24 3.55 -7.60 -0.81
C GLN A 24 2.22 -8.32 -0.68
N ILE A 25 1.74 -8.49 0.54
CA ILE A 25 0.48 -9.17 0.81
C ILE A 25 -0.67 -8.15 0.83
N VAL A 26 -1.65 -8.34 -0.05
CA VAL A 26 -2.83 -7.47 -0.14
C VAL A 26 -3.89 -7.97 0.83
N THR A 27 -4.22 -7.12 1.81
CA THR A 27 -5.14 -7.46 2.92
C THR A 27 -6.46 -6.67 2.89
N LYS A 28 -6.76 -6.02 1.76
CA LYS A 28 -8.06 -5.34 1.58
C LYS A 28 -9.23 -6.28 1.85
N ASN A 29 -10.25 -5.79 2.55
CA ASN A 29 -11.43 -6.57 2.94
C ASN A 29 -11.08 -7.81 3.79
N ARG A 30 -9.96 -7.79 4.50
CA ARG A 30 -9.56 -8.86 5.41
C ARG A 30 -9.59 -8.37 6.86
N ASP A 31 -9.88 -9.33 7.73
CA ASP A 31 -9.93 -9.14 9.17
C ASP A 31 -8.54 -8.83 9.74
N PHE A 32 -8.50 -8.04 10.81
CA PHE A 32 -7.27 -7.78 11.55
C PHE A 32 -6.58 -9.07 12.03
N LYS A 33 -7.34 -10.11 12.35
CA LYS A 33 -6.79 -11.41 12.77
C LYS A 33 -5.89 -12.04 11.71
N ILE A 34 -6.25 -11.91 10.42
CA ILE A 34 -5.44 -12.40 9.29
C ILE A 34 -4.13 -11.63 9.20
N VAL A 35 -4.17 -10.30 9.35
CA VAL A 35 -2.97 -9.47 9.35
C VAL A 35 -2.05 -9.85 10.50
N LYS A 36 -2.59 -9.99 11.71
CA LYS A 36 -1.83 -10.38 12.89
C LYS A 36 -1.17 -11.75 12.72
N GLU A 37 -1.91 -12.74 12.21
CA GLU A 37 -1.38 -14.07 11.93
C GLU A 37 -0.21 -14.03 10.93
N LEU A 38 -0.30 -13.20 9.88
CA LEU A 38 0.76 -13.02 8.91
C LEU A 38 2.00 -12.34 9.53
N ILE A 39 1.81 -11.33 10.38
CA ILE A 39 2.92 -10.67 11.10
C ILE A 39 3.61 -11.67 12.02
N ASP A 40 2.86 -12.46 12.78
CA ASP A 40 3.41 -13.48 13.69
C ASP A 40 4.21 -14.56 12.92
N LYS A 41 3.99 -14.71 11.62
CA LYS A 41 4.76 -15.60 10.71
C LYS A 41 5.90 -14.88 9.95
N GLY A 42 6.17 -13.62 10.26
CA GLY A 42 7.31 -12.87 9.70
C GLY A 42 7.01 -12.14 8.39
N TYR A 43 5.75 -11.96 8.02
CA TYR A 43 5.37 -11.12 6.89
C TYR A 43 5.10 -9.70 7.36
N HIS A 44 5.81 -8.73 6.80
CA HIS A 44 5.75 -7.34 7.26
C HIS A 44 5.37 -6.33 6.17
N LEU A 45 5.29 -6.73 4.90
CA LEU A 45 4.95 -5.85 3.78
C LEU A 45 3.50 -6.08 3.32
N PHE A 46 2.66 -5.09 3.55
CA PHE A 46 1.22 -5.15 3.26
C PHE A 46 0.76 -4.06 2.28
N GLY A 47 -0.28 -4.39 1.52
CA GLY A 47 -0.95 -3.46 0.61
C GLY A 47 -2.43 -3.30 0.94
N GLU A 48 -2.90 -2.05 1.02
CA GLU A 48 -4.29 -1.70 1.27
C GLU A 48 -4.84 -0.76 0.19
N ASN A 49 -6.14 -0.88 -0.09
CA ASN A 49 -6.78 -0.05 -1.11
C ASN A 49 -7.38 1.24 -0.56
N LYS A 50 -7.76 1.26 0.71
CA LYS A 50 -8.51 2.37 1.34
C LYS A 50 -7.81 2.84 2.60
N VAL A 51 -7.63 4.15 2.69
CA VAL A 51 -6.95 4.79 3.83
C VAL A 51 -7.66 4.50 5.15
N GLN A 52 -8.98 4.58 5.19
CA GLN A 52 -9.74 4.36 6.42
C GLN A 52 -9.66 2.91 6.90
N GLU A 53 -9.83 1.95 5.99
CA GLU A 53 -9.70 0.52 6.31
C GLU A 53 -8.30 0.20 6.85
N ALA A 54 -7.27 0.75 6.22
CA ALA A 54 -5.90 0.60 6.68
C ALA A 54 -5.68 1.21 8.08
N GLN A 55 -6.19 2.41 8.32
CA GLN A 55 -6.09 3.05 9.62
C GLN A 55 -6.73 2.19 10.72
N ASP A 56 -7.95 1.72 10.52
CA ASP A 56 -8.66 0.92 11.50
C ASP A 56 -7.94 -0.40 11.81
N LYS A 57 -7.31 -0.98 10.80
CA LYS A 57 -6.61 -2.26 10.86
C LYS A 57 -5.21 -2.16 11.45
N PHE A 58 -4.44 -1.13 11.09
CA PHE A 58 -3.01 -1.04 11.40
C PHE A 58 -2.65 -0.05 12.52
N LYS A 59 -3.56 0.82 12.96
CA LYS A 59 -3.29 1.89 13.94
C LYS A 59 -2.71 1.43 15.28
N ASN A 60 -3.00 0.19 15.69
CA ASN A 60 -2.57 -0.37 16.96
C ASN A 60 -1.42 -1.38 16.81
N ILE A 61 -0.89 -1.56 15.61
CA ILE A 61 0.25 -2.44 15.38
C ILE A 61 1.53 -1.67 15.65
N ILE A 62 2.30 -2.14 16.61
CA ILE A 62 3.63 -1.60 16.94
C ILE A 62 4.64 -2.64 16.49
N ASP A 63 5.11 -2.51 15.24
CA ASP A 63 6.13 -3.37 14.65
C ASP A 63 7.08 -2.50 13.82
N PRO A 64 8.36 -2.37 14.23
CA PRO A 64 9.32 -1.53 13.52
C PRO A 64 9.64 -2.02 12.10
N ASN A 65 9.34 -3.28 11.80
CA ASN A 65 9.56 -3.87 10.48
C ASN A 65 8.34 -3.74 9.54
N LEU A 66 7.20 -3.29 10.08
CA LEU A 66 5.98 -3.16 9.30
C LEU A 66 6.15 -2.10 8.20
N GLU A 67 5.90 -2.50 6.98
CA GLU A 67 5.86 -1.66 5.78
C GLU A 67 4.46 -1.72 5.17
N LEU A 68 3.77 -0.59 5.14
CA LEU A 68 2.38 -0.50 4.68
C LEU A 68 2.29 0.39 3.44
N HIS A 69 1.76 -0.14 2.35
CA HIS A 69 1.61 0.56 1.09
C HIS A 69 0.13 0.83 0.76
N LEU A 70 -0.16 2.03 0.30
CA LEU A 70 -1.44 2.34 -0.35
C LEU A 70 -1.34 1.99 -1.82
N ILE A 71 -2.15 1.02 -2.26
CA ILE A 71 -2.19 0.54 -3.65
C ILE A 71 -3.48 0.92 -4.38
N GLY A 72 -4.47 1.42 -3.66
CA GLY A 72 -5.73 1.91 -4.23
C GLY A 72 -5.75 3.42 -4.45
N PRO A 73 -6.77 3.94 -5.17
CA PRO A 73 -6.91 5.36 -5.47
C PRO A 73 -6.94 6.22 -4.20
N LEU A 74 -6.21 7.34 -4.21
CA LEU A 74 -6.16 8.27 -3.10
C LEU A 74 -6.99 9.52 -3.40
N GLN A 75 -8.02 9.75 -2.58
CA GLN A 75 -8.76 11.01 -2.59
C GLN A 75 -7.93 12.14 -1.96
N THR A 76 -8.01 13.35 -2.51
CA THR A 76 -7.23 14.51 -2.01
C THR A 76 -7.54 14.82 -0.54
N ASN A 77 -8.78 14.70 -0.10
CA ASN A 77 -9.17 14.93 1.29
C ASN A 77 -8.65 13.88 2.29
N LYS A 78 -8.09 12.78 1.80
CA LYS A 78 -7.46 11.73 2.61
C LYS A 78 -5.92 11.78 2.54
N ALA A 79 -5.34 12.69 1.75
CA ALA A 79 -3.90 12.78 1.54
C ALA A 79 -3.13 12.95 2.86
N LYS A 80 -3.57 13.85 3.74
CA LYS A 80 -2.92 14.06 5.04
C LYS A 80 -2.83 12.77 5.85
N LEU A 81 -3.94 12.04 5.99
CA LEU A 81 -3.99 10.80 6.74
C LEU A 81 -3.12 9.71 6.08
N ALA A 82 -3.17 9.63 4.75
CA ALA A 82 -2.34 8.67 4.00
C ALA A 82 -0.85 8.92 4.22
N LEU A 83 -0.39 10.17 4.18
CA LEU A 83 1.01 10.54 4.41
C LEU A 83 1.52 10.20 5.81
N GLN A 84 0.63 10.15 6.79
CA GLN A 84 0.96 9.79 8.18
C GLN A 84 0.91 8.28 8.44
N LEU A 85 0.18 7.52 7.62
CA LEU A 85 -0.10 6.10 7.85
C LEU A 85 0.77 5.18 6.99
N PHE A 86 0.97 5.49 5.71
CA PHE A 86 1.63 4.62 4.75
C PHE A 86 3.11 4.93 4.57
N ASP A 87 3.92 3.91 4.39
CA ASP A 87 5.35 4.03 4.03
C ASP A 87 5.53 4.34 2.55
N CYS A 88 4.61 3.84 1.70
CA CYS A 88 4.61 4.06 0.27
C CYS A 88 3.18 4.31 -0.25
N ILE A 89 3.04 5.25 -1.18
CA ILE A 89 1.80 5.48 -1.94
C ILE A 89 2.09 5.16 -3.41
N GLN A 90 1.47 4.08 -3.92
CA GLN A 90 1.71 3.55 -5.27
C GLN A 90 0.73 4.08 -6.33
N SER A 91 -0.15 5.00 -5.96
CA SER A 91 -1.32 5.36 -6.75
C SER A 91 -1.41 6.86 -7.08
N ILE A 92 -0.27 7.52 -7.25
CA ILE A 92 -0.23 8.91 -7.71
C ILE A 92 -0.61 8.94 -9.20
N ASP A 93 -1.73 9.59 -9.51
CA ASP A 93 -2.32 9.52 -10.84
C ASP A 93 -2.79 10.87 -11.41
N ARG A 94 -2.56 11.97 -10.71
CA ARG A 94 -3.00 13.31 -11.17
C ARG A 94 -2.30 14.46 -10.46
N ALA A 95 -2.12 15.56 -11.17
CA ALA A 95 -1.48 16.77 -10.64
C ALA A 95 -2.18 17.36 -9.40
N LYS A 96 -3.51 17.29 -9.34
CA LYS A 96 -4.29 17.75 -8.17
C LYS A 96 -3.86 17.02 -6.88
N LEU A 97 -3.61 15.72 -6.96
CA LEU A 97 -3.15 14.93 -5.81
C LEU A 97 -1.72 15.29 -5.42
N VAL A 98 -0.83 15.46 -6.40
CA VAL A 98 0.56 15.89 -6.16
C VAL A 98 0.59 17.24 -5.45
N ASN A 99 -0.20 18.21 -5.93
CA ASN A 99 -0.30 19.54 -5.33
C ASN A 99 -0.83 19.47 -3.90
N GLU A 100 -1.79 18.61 -3.61
CA GLU A 100 -2.32 18.42 -2.25
C GLU A 100 -1.26 17.82 -1.32
N ILE A 101 -0.52 16.81 -1.78
CA ILE A 101 0.61 16.23 -1.03
C ILE A 101 1.67 17.29 -0.73
N ALA A 102 2.02 18.10 -1.73
CA ALA A 102 3.01 19.18 -1.57
C ALA A 102 2.62 20.22 -0.51
N LYS A 103 1.34 20.56 -0.39
CA LYS A 103 0.83 21.46 0.66
C LYS A 103 1.06 20.95 2.07
N HIS A 104 1.13 19.65 2.27
CA HIS A 104 1.36 19.05 3.59
C HIS A 104 2.83 18.92 3.94
N ARG A 105 3.75 19.07 2.98
CA ARG A 105 5.19 18.82 3.15
C ARG A 105 5.81 19.57 4.34
N THR A 106 5.39 20.81 4.57
CA THR A 106 5.92 21.66 5.64
C THR A 106 5.04 21.69 6.89
N LYS A 107 3.85 21.09 6.84
CA LYS A 107 2.83 21.20 7.89
C LYS A 107 2.72 19.99 8.80
N ILE A 108 3.12 18.81 8.30
CA ILE A 108 3.03 17.54 9.02
C ILE A 108 4.28 16.71 8.83
N ALA A 109 4.55 15.83 9.79
CA ALA A 109 5.56 14.78 9.61
C ALA A 109 5.03 13.69 8.69
N PHE A 110 5.77 13.38 7.61
CA PHE A 110 5.47 12.30 6.70
C PHE A 110 6.06 11.00 7.20
N LYS A 111 5.23 9.96 7.29
CA LYS A 111 5.71 8.57 7.32
C LYS A 111 6.10 8.12 5.91
N THR A 112 5.34 8.54 4.90
CA THR A 112 5.54 8.16 3.50
C THR A 112 6.91 8.61 2.98
N LYS A 113 7.72 7.66 2.54
CA LYS A 113 9.07 7.90 1.98
C LYS A 113 9.11 7.72 0.47
N THR A 114 8.18 6.95 -0.08
CA THR A 114 8.19 6.55 -1.49
C THR A 114 6.84 6.81 -2.15
N PHE A 115 6.88 7.31 -3.38
CA PHE A 115 5.71 7.55 -4.21
C PHE A 115 5.95 6.94 -5.59
N PHE A 116 4.94 6.23 -6.12
CA PHE A 116 4.92 5.75 -7.49
C PHE A 116 3.81 6.45 -8.27
N ILE A 117 4.12 6.81 -9.51
CA ILE A 117 3.12 7.27 -10.47
C ILE A 117 2.47 6.04 -11.08
N GLN A 118 1.15 5.95 -10.95
CA GLN A 118 0.36 4.89 -11.57
C GLN A 118 0.01 5.26 -13.00
N ILE A 119 0.39 4.41 -13.96
CA ILE A 119 0.11 4.60 -15.38
C ILE A 119 -0.95 3.60 -15.83
N ASN A 120 -2.00 4.08 -16.50
CA ASN A 120 -3.04 3.26 -17.09
C ASN A 120 -2.65 2.83 -18.52
N ILE A 121 -1.79 1.83 -18.62
CA ILE A 121 -1.26 1.33 -19.89
C ILE A 121 -2.38 0.75 -20.76
N GLY A 122 -3.34 0.07 -20.17
CA GLY A 122 -4.47 -0.55 -20.88
C GLY A 122 -5.54 0.44 -21.35
N ARG A 123 -5.44 1.73 -20.99
CA ARG A 123 -6.42 2.78 -21.35
C ARG A 123 -7.86 2.41 -20.98
N GLU A 124 -8.03 1.64 -19.92
CA GLU A 124 -9.34 1.23 -19.44
C GLU A 124 -9.98 2.37 -18.64
N SER A 125 -11.12 2.89 -19.11
CA SER A 125 -11.79 4.07 -18.51
C SER A 125 -12.18 3.89 -17.05
N GLN A 126 -12.42 2.64 -16.60
CA GLN A 126 -12.78 2.31 -15.23
C GLN A 126 -11.57 2.19 -14.29
N LYS A 127 -10.34 2.22 -14.80
CA LYS A 127 -9.11 2.14 -14.02
C LYS A 127 -8.54 3.53 -13.72
N SER A 128 -7.88 3.63 -12.56
CA SER A 128 -7.08 4.80 -12.20
C SER A 128 -5.73 4.77 -12.93
N GLY A 129 -5.01 5.88 -12.87
CA GLY A 129 -3.70 6.05 -13.50
C GLY A 129 -3.73 7.10 -14.59
N VAL A 130 -2.62 7.81 -14.76
CA VAL A 130 -2.42 8.73 -15.89
C VAL A 130 -2.29 7.93 -17.19
N LEU A 131 -2.65 8.52 -18.31
CA LEU A 131 -2.39 7.88 -19.60
C LEU A 131 -0.89 7.94 -19.93
N PRO A 132 -0.36 6.99 -20.74
CA PRO A 132 1.07 6.97 -21.04
C PRO A 132 1.60 8.23 -21.72
N GLU A 133 0.73 9.00 -22.37
CA GLU A 133 1.04 10.27 -23.07
C GLU A 133 0.97 11.50 -22.17
N ASP A 134 0.37 11.43 -20.99
CA ASP A 134 0.21 12.52 -20.01
C ASP A 134 1.38 12.56 -19.01
#